data_a00f775884c1d81742e7eb24262ac4f2
#
_entry.id   a00f775884c1d81742e7eb24262ac4f2
#
_cell.length_a   1.000
_cell.length_b   1.000
_cell.length_c   1.000
_cell.angle_alpha   90.00
_cell.angle_beta   90.00
_cell.angle_gamma   90.00
#
_symmetry.space_group_name_H-M   'P 1'
#
loop_
_entity.id
_entity.type
_entity.pdbx_description
1 polymer ?
#
loop_
_entity_poly.entity_id
_entity_poly.type
_entity_poly.pdbx_seq_one_letter_code
_entity_poly.pdbx_strand_id
1 'polypeptide(L)'
;MQGLPRSPCLSGEKVVKVRFSNSLLADILDEVRPLIGQGRAADYIPALAEIPVSNLAMAICTVDGQIFKAGDAEKRFSIQSISKVLSLTLAMTRYKEEDIWQRVGTEPSGQPFNSLVQLELEKGIPRNPFINAGALVICDMLQSRLSAPKHRMLEFVRSLTGQKDICYDDIVARSEMEHSSRNAAIAYLMKSFGNFENDVITVLQTYFQYCALKMNCVELVQCFIYLANKGRMIGSGQQILSLRQTRQINALMLTCGMYDGSGEFAFRIGMPGKSGVGGGIVCVVPGEFTVAVWSPELDKSGNSLAGCAALEKLAGRIGRSIF
;
A
#
# COMPACT_ATOMS: atom_id res chain seq x y z
N MET A 1 -51.07 31.63 -5.20
CA MET A 1 -50.00 30.61 -5.27
C MET A 1 -49.01 31.05 -6.33
N GLN A 2 -47.95 31.71 -5.90
CA GLN A 2 -46.88 32.20 -6.83
C GLN A 2 -45.80 31.12 -6.90
N GLY A 3 -45.51 30.63 -8.12
CA GLY A 3 -44.51 29.62 -8.37
C GLY A 3 -43.09 30.15 -8.10
N LEU A 4 -42.31 29.34 -7.38
CA LEU A 4 -40.86 29.56 -7.20
C LEU A 4 -40.12 29.39 -8.53
N PRO A 5 -39.12 30.22 -8.83
CA PRO A 5 -38.34 30.09 -10.04
C PRO A 5 -37.44 28.82 -9.98
N ARG A 6 -37.45 28.02 -11.07
CA ARG A 6 -36.54 26.90 -11.25
C ARG A 6 -35.10 27.41 -11.37
N SER A 7 -34.21 26.92 -10.52
CA SER A 7 -32.79 27.17 -10.61
C SER A 7 -32.25 26.68 -11.95
N PRO A 8 -31.32 27.41 -12.60
CA PRO A 8 -30.70 26.96 -13.85
C PRO A 8 -29.83 25.72 -13.59
N CYS A 9 -30.00 24.69 -14.42
CA CYS A 9 -29.07 23.56 -14.52
C CYS A 9 -27.66 24.08 -14.69
N LEU A 10 -26.79 23.74 -13.76
CA LEU A 10 -25.35 23.96 -13.89
C LEU A 10 -24.86 23.22 -15.15
N SER A 11 -24.49 23.99 -16.15
CA SER A 11 -23.85 23.56 -17.37
C SER A 11 -22.58 22.78 -17.05
N GLY A 12 -22.41 21.64 -17.71
CA GLY A 12 -21.34 20.68 -17.52
C GLY A 12 -19.96 21.31 -17.30
N GLU A 13 -19.39 21.10 -16.14
CA GLU A 13 -17.96 21.30 -15.92
C GLU A 13 -17.21 20.44 -16.94
N LYS A 14 -16.48 21.10 -17.82
CA LYS A 14 -15.49 20.42 -18.68
C LYS A 14 -14.49 19.78 -17.74
N VAL A 15 -14.54 18.45 -17.62
CA VAL A 15 -13.51 17.67 -16.95
C VAL A 15 -12.19 18.01 -17.66
N VAL A 16 -11.39 18.86 -17.02
CA VAL A 16 -10.04 19.18 -17.53
C VAL A 16 -9.26 17.87 -17.47
N LYS A 17 -9.01 17.28 -18.63
CA LYS A 17 -8.25 16.03 -18.71
C LYS A 17 -6.84 16.33 -18.21
N VAL A 18 -6.48 15.80 -17.06
CA VAL A 18 -5.14 15.94 -16.49
C VAL A 18 -4.13 15.42 -17.50
N ARG A 19 -3.17 16.25 -17.86
CA ARG A 19 -2.14 15.89 -18.84
C ARG A 19 -0.87 15.51 -18.09
N PHE A 20 -0.65 14.22 -17.89
CA PHE A 20 0.60 13.70 -17.36
C PHE A 20 1.71 13.76 -18.41
N SER A 21 2.95 13.94 -17.95
CA SER A 21 4.15 13.81 -18.77
C SER A 21 5.33 13.39 -17.89
N ASN A 22 6.35 12.79 -18.49
CA ASN A 22 7.58 12.47 -17.76
C ASN A 22 8.30 13.73 -17.25
N SER A 23 8.21 14.86 -17.99
CA SER A 23 8.76 16.13 -17.54
C SER A 23 8.07 16.67 -16.29
N LEU A 24 6.73 16.58 -16.21
CA LEU A 24 6.00 16.95 -14.99
C LEU A 24 6.51 16.17 -13.76
N LEU A 25 6.73 14.87 -13.91
CA LEU A 25 7.24 14.04 -12.83
C LEU A 25 8.70 14.39 -12.49
N ALA A 26 9.54 14.65 -13.50
CA ALA A 26 10.93 15.06 -13.30
C ALA A 26 11.00 16.40 -12.54
N ASP A 27 10.22 17.40 -12.93
CA ASP A 27 10.15 18.71 -12.25
C ASP A 27 9.74 18.55 -10.77
N ILE A 28 8.76 17.66 -10.48
CA ILE A 28 8.35 17.38 -9.10
C ILE A 28 9.50 16.75 -8.30
N LEU A 29 10.21 15.77 -8.89
CA LEU A 29 11.34 15.12 -8.23
C LEU A 29 12.48 16.09 -7.97
N ASP A 30 12.77 17.00 -8.89
CA ASP A 30 13.82 18.01 -8.71
C ASP A 30 13.48 19.00 -7.59
N GLU A 31 12.21 19.38 -7.44
CA GLU A 31 11.76 20.24 -6.34
C GLU A 31 11.84 19.59 -4.96
N VAL A 32 11.71 18.27 -4.86
CA VAL A 32 11.79 17.55 -3.57
C VAL A 32 13.18 16.98 -3.29
N ARG A 33 14.08 16.98 -4.27
CA ARG A 33 15.48 16.51 -4.11
C ARG A 33 16.24 17.13 -2.94
N PRO A 34 16.05 18.41 -2.57
CA PRO A 34 16.67 19.01 -1.38
C PRO A 34 16.25 18.39 -0.04
N LEU A 35 15.20 17.55 -0.01
CA LEU A 35 14.78 16.81 1.19
C LEU A 35 15.59 15.55 1.43
N ILE A 36 16.36 15.08 0.46
CA ILE A 36 17.28 13.96 0.62
C ILE A 36 18.37 14.37 1.64
N GLY A 37 18.63 13.52 2.61
CA GLY A 37 19.53 13.77 3.74
C GLY A 37 18.84 14.40 4.96
N GLN A 38 17.51 14.65 4.90
CA GLN A 38 16.76 15.24 6.03
C GLN A 38 15.88 14.20 6.76
N GLY A 39 15.73 13.00 6.22
CA GLY A 39 15.02 11.89 6.83
C GLY A 39 15.97 10.86 7.45
N ARG A 40 15.44 9.67 7.75
CA ARG A 40 16.22 8.54 8.26
C ARG A 40 15.78 7.24 7.59
N ALA A 41 16.70 6.46 7.05
CA ALA A 41 16.40 5.12 6.57
C ALA A 41 15.95 4.20 7.72
N ALA A 42 15.20 3.14 7.40
CA ALA A 42 14.74 2.14 8.37
C ALA A 42 15.90 1.25 8.83
N ASP A 43 16.74 1.74 9.73
CA ASP A 43 17.98 1.10 10.19
C ASP A 43 17.77 -0.08 11.16
N TYR A 44 16.55 -0.25 11.68
CA TYR A 44 16.20 -1.42 12.50
C TYR A 44 16.05 -2.71 11.68
N ILE A 45 16.09 -2.63 10.33
CA ILE A 45 16.25 -3.74 9.41
C ILE A 45 17.56 -3.50 8.66
N PRO A 46 18.67 -4.15 9.05
CA PRO A 46 20.00 -3.85 8.50
C PRO A 46 20.07 -3.87 6.98
N ALA A 47 19.37 -4.80 6.33
CA ALA A 47 19.34 -4.87 4.87
C ALA A 47 18.68 -3.64 4.19
N LEU A 48 17.85 -2.87 4.88
CA LEU A 48 17.27 -1.62 4.35
C LEU A 48 18.19 -0.42 4.57
N ALA A 49 19.03 -0.47 5.60
CA ALA A 49 20.01 0.60 5.89
C ALA A 49 21.11 0.73 4.81
N GLU A 50 21.35 -0.33 4.04
CA GLU A 50 22.35 -0.34 2.96
C GLU A 50 21.84 0.30 1.65
N ILE A 51 20.53 0.61 1.55
CA ILE A 51 19.96 1.19 0.33
C ILE A 51 20.43 2.65 0.18
N PRO A 52 20.98 3.05 -0.99
CA PRO A 52 21.43 4.41 -1.21
C PRO A 52 20.30 5.43 -1.01
N VAL A 53 20.47 6.33 -0.05
CA VAL A 53 19.47 7.37 0.30
C VAL A 53 19.19 8.35 -0.82
N SER A 54 20.09 8.47 -1.80
CA SER A 54 19.95 9.32 -2.98
C SER A 54 18.91 8.84 -4.00
N ASN A 55 18.38 7.62 -3.85
CA ASN A 55 17.34 7.11 -4.73
C ASN A 55 16.08 7.96 -4.60
N LEU A 56 15.52 8.35 -5.76
CA LEU A 56 14.32 9.15 -5.84
C LEU A 56 13.56 8.80 -7.13
N ALA A 57 12.31 8.37 -7.01
CA ALA A 57 11.54 7.84 -8.11
C ALA A 57 10.07 8.21 -8.03
N MET A 58 9.43 8.36 -9.19
CA MET A 58 7.99 8.47 -9.34
C MET A 58 7.53 7.77 -10.61
N ALA A 59 6.38 7.09 -10.54
CA ALA A 59 5.68 6.55 -11.71
C ALA A 59 4.16 6.72 -11.56
N ILE A 60 3.47 6.83 -12.70
CA ILE A 60 2.00 6.89 -12.80
C ILE A 60 1.55 5.88 -13.86
N CYS A 61 0.45 5.17 -13.58
CA CYS A 61 -0.29 4.37 -14.57
C CYS A 61 -1.74 4.83 -14.58
N THR A 62 -2.24 5.27 -15.73
CA THR A 62 -3.62 5.69 -15.93
C THR A 62 -4.53 4.51 -16.27
N VAL A 63 -5.84 4.66 -16.02
CA VAL A 63 -6.82 3.58 -16.32
C VAL A 63 -6.97 3.29 -17.82
N ASP A 64 -6.47 4.15 -18.71
CA ASP A 64 -6.34 3.90 -20.13
C ASP A 64 -4.99 3.27 -20.54
N GLY A 65 -4.14 2.94 -19.56
CA GLY A 65 -2.90 2.16 -19.76
C GLY A 65 -1.66 2.98 -20.04
N GLN A 66 -1.71 4.31 -20.01
CA GLN A 66 -0.52 5.14 -20.18
C GLN A 66 0.37 5.08 -18.93
N ILE A 67 1.69 5.04 -19.15
CA ILE A 67 2.69 5.02 -18.08
C ILE A 67 3.59 6.23 -18.21
N PHE A 68 3.76 6.96 -17.09
CA PHE A 68 4.69 8.06 -16.95
C PHE A 68 5.66 7.76 -15.83
N LYS A 69 6.94 8.13 -16.00
CA LYS A 69 7.98 7.82 -15.01
C LYS A 69 9.09 8.86 -14.99
N ALA A 70 9.73 9.03 -13.83
CA ALA A 70 10.91 9.87 -13.66
C ALA A 70 11.81 9.34 -12.55
N GLY A 71 13.08 9.73 -12.58
CA GLY A 71 14.09 9.31 -11.61
C GLY A 71 14.40 7.82 -11.70
N ASP A 72 14.65 7.21 -10.54
CA ASP A 72 15.03 5.80 -10.40
C ASP A 72 13.82 4.83 -10.51
N ALA A 73 12.80 5.16 -11.31
CA ALA A 73 11.50 4.48 -11.34
C ALA A 73 11.57 3.01 -11.75
N GLU A 74 12.65 2.56 -12.39
CA GLU A 74 12.89 1.17 -12.79
C GLU A 74 13.85 0.41 -11.85
N LYS A 75 14.38 1.07 -10.81
CA LYS A 75 15.15 0.38 -9.76
C LYS A 75 14.19 -0.34 -8.83
N ARG A 76 14.43 -1.63 -8.62
CA ARG A 76 13.62 -2.46 -7.70
C ARG A 76 14.07 -2.28 -6.26
N PHE A 77 13.10 -2.26 -5.36
CA PHE A 77 13.27 -2.23 -3.91
C PHE A 77 12.28 -3.18 -3.24
N SER A 78 12.50 -3.57 -2.00
CA SER A 78 11.54 -4.36 -1.24
C SER A 78 10.34 -3.48 -0.86
N ILE A 79 9.12 -3.93 -1.22
CA ILE A 79 7.91 -3.11 -1.08
C ILE A 79 7.40 -3.03 0.36
N GLN A 80 7.91 -3.87 1.24
CA GLN A 80 7.58 -3.86 2.67
C GLN A 80 6.06 -3.89 2.92
N SER A 81 5.56 -3.03 3.78
CA SER A 81 4.14 -2.98 4.15
C SER A 81 3.17 -2.66 3.01
N ILE A 82 3.62 -2.29 1.83
CA ILE A 82 2.76 -2.19 0.64
C ILE A 82 2.17 -3.57 0.30
N SER A 83 2.90 -4.65 0.57
CA SER A 83 2.45 -6.04 0.37
C SER A 83 1.17 -6.41 1.14
N LYS A 84 0.84 -5.68 2.22
CA LYS A 84 -0.37 -5.91 3.02
C LYS A 84 -1.66 -5.69 2.22
N VAL A 85 -1.64 -4.77 1.26
CA VAL A 85 -2.78 -4.56 0.34
C VAL A 85 -2.94 -5.77 -0.59
N LEU A 86 -1.82 -6.33 -1.08
CA LEU A 86 -1.82 -7.50 -1.95
C LEU A 86 -2.29 -8.76 -1.20
N SER A 87 -1.82 -8.96 0.05
CA SER A 87 -2.26 -10.09 0.87
C SER A 87 -3.74 -10.00 1.23
N LEU A 88 -4.25 -8.81 1.57
CA LEU A 88 -5.68 -8.59 1.79
C LEU A 88 -6.49 -8.85 0.51
N THR A 89 -6.03 -8.32 -0.64
CA THR A 89 -6.68 -8.59 -1.94
C THR A 89 -6.75 -10.08 -2.22
N LEU A 90 -5.64 -10.81 -2.04
CA LEU A 90 -5.59 -12.25 -2.26
C LEU A 90 -6.53 -13.00 -1.29
N ALA A 91 -6.60 -12.59 -0.02
CA ALA A 91 -7.52 -13.15 0.96
C ALA A 91 -9.00 -12.92 0.54
N MET A 92 -9.35 -11.71 0.07
CA MET A 92 -10.70 -11.39 -0.41
C MET A 92 -11.11 -12.20 -1.65
N THR A 93 -10.18 -12.78 -2.39
CA THR A 93 -10.49 -13.73 -3.49
C THR A 93 -10.70 -15.16 -3.01
N ARG A 94 -10.41 -15.49 -1.74
CA ARG A 94 -10.40 -16.86 -1.18
C ARG A 94 -11.36 -17.07 -0.04
N TYR A 95 -11.79 -16.00 0.60
CA TYR A 95 -12.68 -16.01 1.76
C TYR A 95 -13.92 -15.17 1.49
N LYS A 96 -15.01 -15.48 2.18
CA LYS A 96 -16.16 -14.57 2.28
C LYS A 96 -15.76 -13.35 3.11
N GLU A 97 -16.38 -12.22 2.85
CA GLU A 97 -16.08 -10.98 3.58
C GLU A 97 -16.28 -11.15 5.09
N GLU A 98 -17.34 -11.86 5.50
CA GLU A 98 -17.66 -12.10 6.90
C GLU A 98 -16.54 -12.85 7.63
N ASP A 99 -15.92 -13.85 7.00
CA ASP A 99 -14.84 -14.63 7.58
C ASP A 99 -13.60 -13.76 7.85
N ILE A 100 -13.33 -12.78 6.99
CA ILE A 100 -12.20 -11.85 7.15
C ILE A 100 -12.50 -10.86 8.27
N TRP A 101 -13.68 -10.21 8.20
CA TRP A 101 -14.00 -9.10 9.11
C TRP A 101 -14.38 -9.55 10.53
N GLN A 102 -14.58 -10.85 10.77
CA GLN A 102 -14.65 -11.42 12.12
C GLN A 102 -13.28 -11.52 12.79
N ARG A 103 -12.21 -11.66 12.01
CA ARG A 103 -10.84 -11.85 12.52
C ARG A 103 -10.01 -10.57 12.52
N VAL A 104 -10.38 -9.59 11.70
CA VAL A 104 -9.69 -8.29 11.57
C VAL A 104 -10.73 -7.20 11.44
N GLY A 105 -10.58 -6.10 12.19
CA GLY A 105 -11.44 -4.93 12.09
C GLY A 105 -11.13 -4.05 10.87
N THR A 106 -11.81 -2.90 10.82
CA THR A 106 -11.73 -1.94 9.70
C THR A 106 -11.43 -0.51 10.17
N GLU A 107 -11.11 -0.34 11.45
CA GLU A 107 -10.95 0.98 12.08
C GLU A 107 -9.47 1.42 12.15
N PRO A 108 -9.19 2.72 12.04
CA PRO A 108 -7.85 3.24 12.27
C PRO A 108 -7.33 2.87 13.68
N SER A 109 -6.03 2.65 13.78
CA SER A 109 -5.39 2.49 15.08
C SER A 109 -5.08 3.87 15.67
N GLY A 110 -5.54 4.15 16.88
CA GLY A 110 -5.13 5.34 17.64
C GLY A 110 -3.81 5.14 18.40
N GLN A 111 -3.12 4.04 18.15
CA GLN A 111 -1.86 3.64 18.78
C GLN A 111 -0.84 3.23 17.71
N PRO A 112 0.47 3.20 18.01
CA PRO A 112 1.49 2.73 17.09
C PRO A 112 1.13 1.39 16.45
N PHE A 113 1.44 1.21 15.18
CA PHE A 113 1.07 0.05 14.35
C PHE A 113 1.53 -1.32 14.88
N ASN A 114 2.34 -1.34 15.94
CA ASN A 114 2.87 -2.52 16.61
C ASN A 114 2.54 -2.54 18.13
N SER A 115 1.47 -1.86 18.56
CA SER A 115 1.05 -1.81 19.96
C SER A 115 0.48 -3.15 20.42
N LEU A 116 1.05 -3.72 21.51
CA LEU A 116 0.55 -4.91 22.17
C LEU A 116 -0.63 -4.58 23.11
N VAL A 117 -0.58 -3.41 23.76
CA VAL A 117 -1.60 -3.00 24.74
C VAL A 117 -2.98 -2.89 24.10
N GLN A 118 -3.05 -2.30 22.92
CA GLN A 118 -4.32 -2.19 22.21
C GLN A 118 -4.86 -3.57 21.82
N LEU A 119 -4.00 -4.46 21.34
CA LEU A 119 -4.38 -5.81 20.95
C LEU A 119 -4.90 -6.64 22.14
N GLU A 120 -4.33 -6.46 23.32
CA GLU A 120 -4.81 -7.05 24.58
C GLU A 120 -6.24 -6.58 24.91
N LEU A 121 -6.47 -5.26 24.89
CA LEU A 121 -7.78 -4.67 25.17
C LEU A 121 -8.84 -5.12 24.16
N GLU A 122 -8.47 -5.39 22.93
CA GLU A 122 -9.34 -5.84 21.84
C GLU A 122 -9.39 -7.37 21.70
N LYS A 123 -8.95 -8.10 22.74
CA LYS A 123 -9.03 -9.56 22.82
C LYS A 123 -8.44 -10.26 21.59
N GLY A 124 -7.31 -9.77 21.12
CA GLY A 124 -6.58 -10.36 20.02
C GLY A 124 -7.17 -10.10 18.61
N ILE A 125 -8.17 -9.22 18.47
CA ILE A 125 -8.72 -8.82 17.16
C ILE A 125 -8.05 -7.51 16.72
N PRO A 126 -7.21 -7.53 15.68
CA PRO A 126 -6.55 -6.31 15.19
C PRO A 126 -7.54 -5.29 14.62
N ARG A 127 -7.30 -4.00 14.82
CA ARG A 127 -8.16 -2.92 14.34
C ARG A 127 -8.33 -2.84 12.82
N ASN A 128 -7.28 -3.17 12.07
CA ASN A 128 -7.33 -3.17 10.62
C ASN A 128 -6.23 -4.06 10.02
N PRO A 129 -6.32 -4.42 8.72
CA PRO A 129 -5.38 -5.34 8.07
C PRO A 129 -4.01 -4.71 7.74
N PHE A 130 -3.81 -3.40 7.99
CA PHE A 130 -2.58 -2.68 7.63
C PHE A 130 -1.64 -2.41 8.79
N ILE A 131 -2.07 -2.58 10.05
CA ILE A 131 -1.16 -2.77 11.18
C ILE A 131 -0.55 -4.17 11.15
N ASN A 132 0.58 -4.38 11.82
CA ASN A 132 1.29 -5.67 11.76
C ASN A 132 0.42 -6.84 12.25
N ALA A 133 -0.31 -6.66 13.35
CA ALA A 133 -1.21 -7.68 13.88
C ALA A 133 -2.25 -8.13 12.84
N GLY A 134 -2.91 -7.18 12.15
CA GLY A 134 -3.90 -7.50 11.12
C GLY A 134 -3.29 -8.18 9.90
N ALA A 135 -2.12 -7.73 9.46
CA ALA A 135 -1.41 -8.35 8.35
C ALA A 135 -0.99 -9.79 8.67
N LEU A 136 -0.59 -10.08 9.91
CA LEU A 136 -0.27 -11.43 10.37
C LEU A 136 -1.50 -12.34 10.40
N VAL A 137 -2.68 -11.84 10.82
CA VAL A 137 -3.94 -12.61 10.74
C VAL A 137 -4.30 -12.90 9.27
N ILE A 138 -4.17 -11.93 8.36
CA ILE A 138 -4.41 -12.17 6.93
C ILE A 138 -3.42 -13.22 6.37
N CYS A 139 -2.14 -13.18 6.77
CA CYS A 139 -1.17 -14.20 6.38
C CYS A 139 -1.52 -15.57 6.96
N ASP A 140 -1.98 -15.64 8.22
CA ASP A 140 -2.44 -16.87 8.84
C ASP A 140 -3.63 -17.48 8.09
N MET A 141 -4.61 -16.66 7.71
CA MET A 141 -5.74 -17.08 6.87
C MET A 141 -5.27 -17.63 5.51
N LEU A 142 -4.36 -16.93 4.86
CA LEU A 142 -3.80 -17.40 3.58
C LEU A 142 -3.01 -18.70 3.75
N GLN A 143 -2.31 -18.90 4.85
CA GLN A 143 -1.62 -20.14 5.18
C GLN A 143 -2.60 -21.32 5.30
N SER A 144 -3.80 -21.10 5.83
CA SER A 144 -4.86 -22.13 5.96
C SER A 144 -5.51 -22.50 4.62
N ARG A 145 -5.49 -21.63 3.62
CA ARG A 145 -6.22 -21.81 2.34
C ARG A 145 -5.35 -22.11 1.14
N LEU A 146 -4.08 -21.77 1.19
CA LEU A 146 -3.19 -21.89 0.04
C LEU A 146 -2.14 -22.99 0.26
N SER A 147 -2.03 -23.91 -0.67
CA SER A 147 -0.82 -24.71 -0.80
C SER A 147 0.31 -23.79 -1.31
N ALA A 148 1.46 -23.73 -0.63
CA ALA A 148 2.59 -22.88 -0.97
C ALA A 148 2.25 -21.38 -1.06
N PRO A 149 1.79 -20.71 0.04
CA PRO A 149 1.29 -19.34 0.00
C PRO A 149 2.31 -18.32 -0.52
N LYS A 150 3.61 -18.51 -0.28
CA LYS A 150 4.68 -17.67 -0.85
C LYS A 150 4.69 -17.73 -2.39
N HIS A 151 4.58 -18.91 -2.95
CA HIS A 151 4.54 -19.07 -4.40
C HIS A 151 3.26 -18.49 -5.01
N ARG A 152 2.11 -18.69 -4.36
CA ARG A 152 0.82 -18.15 -4.80
C ARG A 152 0.79 -16.62 -4.79
N MET A 153 1.40 -15.97 -3.80
CA MET A 153 1.54 -14.51 -3.79
C MET A 153 2.40 -14.03 -4.97
N LEU A 154 3.50 -14.70 -5.25
CA LEU A 154 4.38 -14.34 -6.36
C LEU A 154 3.69 -14.52 -7.72
N GLU A 155 2.98 -15.64 -7.93
CA GLU A 155 2.16 -15.86 -9.12
C GLU A 155 1.08 -14.76 -9.26
N PHE A 156 0.41 -14.39 -8.16
CA PHE A 156 -0.59 -13.34 -8.14
C PHE A 156 0.00 -12.00 -8.58
N VAL A 157 1.10 -11.56 -7.99
CA VAL A 157 1.77 -10.30 -8.36
C VAL A 157 2.24 -10.32 -9.82
N ARG A 158 2.82 -11.43 -10.27
CA ARG A 158 3.23 -11.60 -11.67
C ARG A 158 2.04 -11.54 -12.64
N SER A 159 0.89 -12.06 -12.25
CA SER A 159 -0.33 -11.98 -13.05
C SER A 159 -0.88 -10.55 -13.17
N LEU A 160 -0.72 -9.74 -12.11
CA LEU A 160 -1.15 -8.34 -12.08
C LEU A 160 -0.24 -7.43 -12.92
N THR A 161 1.05 -7.73 -12.97
CA THR A 161 2.05 -6.88 -13.67
C THR A 161 2.40 -7.37 -15.07
N GLY A 162 2.15 -8.64 -15.36
CA GLY A 162 2.68 -9.32 -16.56
C GLY A 162 4.19 -9.61 -16.50
N GLN A 163 4.89 -9.24 -15.42
CA GLN A 163 6.34 -9.41 -15.25
C GLN A 163 6.66 -10.74 -14.57
N LYS A 164 7.38 -11.60 -15.29
CA LYS A 164 7.71 -12.97 -14.81
C LYS A 164 8.93 -13.01 -13.88
N ASP A 165 9.75 -11.99 -13.89
CA ASP A 165 11.03 -11.88 -13.17
C ASP A 165 10.94 -11.19 -11.81
N ILE A 166 9.73 -10.77 -11.39
CA ILE A 166 9.48 -10.32 -10.01
C ILE A 166 9.80 -11.49 -9.06
N CYS A 167 10.56 -11.20 -8.01
CA CYS A 167 11.02 -12.17 -7.03
C CYS A 167 11.02 -11.58 -5.62
N TYR A 168 11.31 -12.42 -4.66
CA TYR A 168 11.60 -12.01 -3.29
C TYR A 168 13.07 -11.61 -3.14
N ASP A 169 13.34 -10.70 -2.20
CA ASP A 169 14.67 -10.42 -1.70
C ASP A 169 14.92 -11.27 -0.45
N ASP A 170 15.62 -12.40 -0.63
CA ASP A 170 15.83 -13.34 0.47
C ASP A 170 16.76 -12.78 1.57
N ILE A 171 17.60 -11.77 1.24
CA ILE A 171 18.44 -11.09 2.23
C ILE A 171 17.55 -10.25 3.15
N VAL A 172 16.63 -9.46 2.57
CA VAL A 172 15.66 -8.66 3.32
C VAL A 172 14.75 -9.57 4.14
N ALA A 173 14.19 -10.64 3.57
CA ALA A 173 13.31 -11.56 4.29
C ALA A 173 14.00 -12.21 5.50
N ARG A 174 15.27 -12.58 5.36
CA ARG A 174 16.07 -13.14 6.45
C ARG A 174 16.36 -12.10 7.54
N SER A 175 16.77 -10.90 7.13
CA SER A 175 17.03 -9.78 8.05
C SER A 175 15.79 -9.44 8.88
N GLU A 176 14.61 -9.42 8.28
CA GLU A 176 13.33 -9.22 8.96
C GLU A 176 13.03 -10.35 9.96
N MET A 177 13.29 -11.59 9.59
CA MET A 177 13.06 -12.76 10.46
C MET A 177 13.97 -12.73 11.68
N GLU A 178 15.24 -12.35 11.53
CA GLU A 178 16.21 -12.21 12.61
C GLU A 178 15.81 -11.14 13.64
N HIS A 179 15.08 -10.10 13.20
CA HIS A 179 14.61 -8.99 14.03
C HIS A 179 13.11 -9.08 14.38
N SER A 180 12.54 -10.29 14.34
CA SER A 180 11.10 -10.53 14.39
C SER A 180 10.47 -10.59 15.77
N SER A 181 11.21 -10.45 16.85
CA SER A 181 10.74 -10.70 18.24
C SER A 181 9.42 -10.00 18.59
N ARG A 182 9.24 -8.75 18.13
CA ARG A 182 8.00 -8.01 18.38
C ARG A 182 6.81 -8.56 17.59
N ASN A 183 7.01 -8.92 16.35
CA ASN A 183 5.97 -9.55 15.52
C ASN A 183 5.62 -10.95 16.03
N ALA A 184 6.60 -11.69 16.55
CA ALA A 184 6.37 -12.97 17.22
C ALA A 184 5.51 -12.80 18.49
N ALA A 185 5.82 -11.83 19.33
CA ALA A 185 5.03 -11.51 20.52
C ALA A 185 3.58 -11.17 20.18
N ILE A 186 3.36 -10.34 19.13
CA ILE A 186 2.04 -10.01 18.59
C ILE A 186 1.29 -11.27 18.14
N ALA A 187 1.93 -12.15 17.37
CA ALA A 187 1.31 -13.36 16.85
C ALA A 187 0.95 -14.36 17.96
N TYR A 188 1.85 -14.57 18.96
CA TYR A 188 1.55 -15.41 20.11
C TYR A 188 0.44 -14.85 20.98
N LEU A 189 0.35 -13.53 21.15
CA LEU A 189 -0.75 -12.89 21.86
C LEU A 189 -2.08 -13.15 21.16
N MET A 190 -2.17 -12.95 19.83
CA MET A 190 -3.38 -13.28 19.08
C MET A 190 -3.73 -14.77 19.16
N LYS A 191 -2.73 -15.65 19.16
CA LYS A 191 -2.93 -17.09 19.30
C LYS A 191 -3.51 -17.45 20.66
N SER A 192 -3.11 -16.78 21.74
CA SER A 192 -3.67 -16.99 23.09
C SER A 192 -5.16 -16.61 23.18
N PHE A 193 -5.61 -15.68 22.36
CA PHE A 193 -7.03 -15.31 22.22
C PHE A 193 -7.80 -16.16 21.20
N GLY A 194 -7.14 -17.12 20.55
CA GLY A 194 -7.77 -17.98 19.52
C GLY A 194 -7.90 -17.35 18.13
N ASN A 195 -7.32 -16.17 17.89
CA ASN A 195 -7.34 -15.50 16.59
C ASN A 195 -6.10 -15.78 15.72
N PHE A 196 -5.52 -16.99 15.86
CA PHE A 196 -4.38 -17.42 15.07
C PHE A 196 -4.33 -18.96 15.03
N GLU A 197 -4.40 -19.54 13.84
CA GLU A 197 -4.62 -21.00 13.66
C GLU A 197 -3.31 -21.76 13.43
N ASN A 198 -2.46 -21.24 12.55
CA ASN A 198 -1.26 -21.95 12.11
C ASN A 198 -0.07 -21.81 13.07
N ASP A 199 1.03 -22.43 12.72
CA ASP A 199 2.30 -22.25 13.42
C ASP A 199 2.81 -20.80 13.24
N VAL A 200 3.13 -20.14 14.35
CA VAL A 200 3.52 -18.72 14.34
C VAL A 200 4.77 -18.48 13.51
N ILE A 201 5.78 -19.36 13.63
CA ILE A 201 7.04 -19.19 12.90
C ILE A 201 6.81 -19.33 11.39
N THR A 202 6.01 -20.31 10.97
CA THR A 202 5.64 -20.52 9.57
C THR A 202 4.92 -19.31 8.98
N VAL A 203 3.99 -18.71 9.72
CA VAL A 203 3.27 -17.49 9.27
C VAL A 203 4.20 -16.29 9.21
N LEU A 204 5.08 -16.11 10.19
CA LEU A 204 6.09 -15.03 10.18
C LEU A 204 7.01 -15.13 8.97
N GLN A 205 7.51 -16.33 8.65
CA GLN A 205 8.32 -16.57 7.47
C GLN A 205 7.58 -16.21 6.17
N THR A 206 6.28 -16.49 6.10
CA THR A 206 5.44 -16.13 4.96
C THR A 206 5.24 -14.62 4.88
N TYR A 207 4.94 -13.98 6.01
CA TYR A 207 4.76 -12.53 6.11
C TYR A 207 6.01 -11.75 5.69
N PHE A 208 7.19 -12.13 6.17
CA PHE A 208 8.44 -11.46 5.80
C PHE A 208 8.83 -11.68 4.34
N GLN A 209 8.50 -12.84 3.76
CA GLN A 209 8.62 -13.02 2.32
C GLN A 209 7.71 -12.05 1.56
N TYR A 210 6.47 -11.84 2.00
CA TYR A 210 5.58 -10.87 1.35
C TYR A 210 6.14 -9.44 1.44
N CYS A 211 6.69 -9.05 2.61
CA CYS A 211 7.37 -7.76 2.78
C CYS A 211 8.59 -7.62 1.85
N ALA A 212 9.30 -8.70 1.62
CA ALA A 212 10.50 -8.76 0.78
C ALA A 212 10.23 -8.89 -0.73
N LEU A 213 8.97 -8.76 -1.19
CA LEU A 213 8.68 -8.64 -2.62
C LEU A 213 9.46 -7.47 -3.22
N LYS A 214 10.18 -7.73 -4.31
CA LYS A 214 11.07 -6.78 -4.96
C LYS A 214 10.43 -6.24 -6.23
N MET A 215 10.03 -4.97 -6.18
CA MET A 215 9.34 -4.29 -7.27
C MET A 215 9.87 -2.87 -7.43
N ASN A 216 9.74 -2.31 -8.63
CA ASN A 216 10.01 -0.91 -8.92
C ASN A 216 8.71 -0.08 -8.98
N CYS A 217 8.82 1.25 -9.12
CA CYS A 217 7.63 2.13 -9.14
C CYS A 217 6.70 1.83 -10.33
N VAL A 218 7.25 1.49 -11.49
CA VAL A 218 6.44 1.16 -12.69
C VAL A 218 5.66 -0.14 -12.46
N GLU A 219 6.30 -1.16 -11.92
CA GLU A 219 5.65 -2.42 -11.58
C GLU A 219 4.57 -2.23 -10.50
N LEU A 220 4.82 -1.37 -9.50
CA LEU A 220 3.84 -1.05 -8.45
C LEU A 220 2.59 -0.39 -9.03
N VAL A 221 2.72 0.63 -9.86
CA VAL A 221 1.52 1.30 -10.42
C VAL A 221 0.72 0.38 -11.33
N GLN A 222 1.38 -0.49 -12.10
CA GLN A 222 0.71 -1.52 -12.90
C GLN A 222 0.02 -2.58 -12.02
N CYS A 223 0.70 -3.02 -10.93
CA CYS A 223 0.18 -4.00 -9.99
C CYS A 223 -1.11 -3.51 -9.29
N PHE A 224 -1.18 -2.22 -8.96
CA PHE A 224 -2.27 -1.64 -8.19
C PHE A 224 -3.39 -1.02 -9.04
N ILE A 225 -3.26 -0.98 -10.36
CA ILE A 225 -4.21 -0.29 -11.25
C ILE A 225 -5.65 -0.82 -11.15
N TYR A 226 -5.85 -2.09 -10.78
CA TYR A 226 -7.19 -2.63 -10.56
C TYR A 226 -7.96 -1.86 -9.49
N LEU A 227 -7.28 -1.27 -8.49
CA LEU A 227 -7.92 -0.45 -7.44
C LEU A 227 -8.43 0.89 -7.99
N ALA A 228 -7.77 1.45 -9.00
CA ALA A 228 -8.28 2.61 -9.74
C ALA A 228 -9.34 2.22 -10.76
N ASN A 229 -9.27 1.02 -11.34
CA ASN A 229 -10.11 0.55 -12.43
C ASN A 229 -11.25 -0.37 -11.98
N LYS A 230 -11.96 -0.01 -10.90
CA LYS A 230 -13.17 -0.72 -10.42
C LYS A 230 -12.94 -2.21 -10.14
N GLY A 231 -11.75 -2.60 -9.71
CA GLY A 231 -11.36 -3.99 -9.43
C GLY A 231 -10.95 -4.80 -10.65
N ARG A 232 -10.74 -4.17 -11.82
CA ARG A 232 -10.39 -4.84 -13.08
C ARG A 232 -8.98 -4.50 -13.54
N MET A 233 -8.29 -5.49 -14.06
CA MET A 233 -7.01 -5.28 -14.75
C MET A 233 -7.22 -4.59 -16.11
N ILE A 234 -6.29 -3.69 -16.46
CA ILE A 234 -6.20 -3.12 -17.78
C ILE A 234 -5.71 -4.20 -18.76
N GLY A 235 -6.13 -4.12 -20.00
CA GLY A 235 -5.72 -5.06 -21.06
C GLY A 235 -6.49 -6.38 -21.03
N SER A 236 -6.34 -7.19 -19.99
CA SER A 236 -7.05 -8.48 -19.87
C SER A 236 -8.54 -8.32 -19.52
N GLY A 237 -8.93 -7.21 -18.92
CA GLY A 237 -10.28 -7.01 -18.40
C GLY A 237 -10.66 -7.93 -17.22
N GLN A 238 -9.71 -8.72 -16.72
CA GLN A 238 -9.95 -9.67 -15.63
C GLN A 238 -10.44 -8.94 -14.38
N GLN A 239 -11.56 -9.41 -13.80
CA GLN A 239 -12.06 -8.93 -12.52
C GLN A 239 -11.26 -9.59 -11.40
N ILE A 240 -10.54 -8.79 -10.62
CA ILE A 240 -9.77 -9.23 -9.45
C ILE A 240 -10.65 -9.13 -8.19
N LEU A 241 -11.33 -8.01 -8.03
CA LEU A 241 -12.22 -7.72 -6.90
C LEU A 241 -13.56 -7.17 -7.40
N SER A 242 -14.64 -7.40 -6.68
CA SER A 242 -15.89 -6.68 -6.89
C SER A 242 -15.71 -5.17 -6.68
N LEU A 243 -16.63 -4.35 -7.21
CA LEU A 243 -16.61 -2.91 -6.98
C LEU A 243 -16.70 -2.57 -5.48
N ARG A 244 -17.47 -3.34 -4.71
CA ARG A 244 -17.60 -3.19 -3.26
C ARG A 244 -16.27 -3.43 -2.56
N GLN A 245 -15.62 -4.55 -2.82
CA GLN A 245 -14.31 -4.90 -2.26
C GLN A 245 -13.22 -3.88 -2.63
N THR A 246 -13.24 -3.40 -3.88
CA THR A 246 -12.33 -2.33 -4.33
C THR A 246 -12.49 -1.05 -3.50
N ARG A 247 -13.73 -0.63 -3.26
CA ARG A 247 -14.03 0.54 -2.41
C ARG A 247 -13.59 0.33 -0.96
N GLN A 248 -13.78 -0.87 -0.42
CA GLN A 248 -13.35 -1.21 0.94
C GLN A 248 -11.82 -1.11 1.09
N ILE A 249 -11.05 -1.64 0.14
CA ILE A 249 -9.59 -1.53 0.17
C ILE A 249 -9.15 -0.07 0.04
N ASN A 250 -9.73 0.69 -0.89
CA ASN A 250 -9.40 2.11 -1.04
C ASN A 250 -9.74 2.92 0.22
N ALA A 251 -10.87 2.63 0.89
CA ALA A 251 -11.21 3.26 2.17
C ALA A 251 -10.20 2.92 3.27
N LEU A 252 -9.81 1.65 3.39
CA LEU A 252 -8.77 1.23 4.34
C LEU A 252 -7.40 1.87 4.02
N MET A 253 -7.03 1.98 2.74
CA MET A 253 -5.80 2.69 2.35
C MET A 253 -5.84 4.16 2.76
N LEU A 254 -6.99 4.83 2.65
CA LEU A 254 -7.14 6.22 3.06
C LEU A 254 -7.01 6.39 4.58
N THR A 255 -7.68 5.53 5.35
CA THR A 255 -7.80 5.69 6.81
C THR A 255 -6.67 5.03 7.60
N CYS A 256 -6.03 3.99 7.06
CA CYS A 256 -5.07 3.15 7.77
C CYS A 256 -3.74 2.92 7.02
N GLY A 257 -3.59 3.45 5.80
CA GLY A 257 -2.49 3.06 4.91
C GLY A 257 -1.14 3.72 5.21
N MET A 258 -1.14 4.87 5.90
CA MET A 258 0.04 5.71 6.11
C MET A 258 0.50 5.71 7.59
N TYR A 259 0.40 4.56 8.25
CA TYR A 259 0.70 4.42 9.69
C TYR A 259 -0.04 5.48 10.53
N ASP A 260 0.66 6.09 11.49
CA ASP A 260 0.07 7.14 12.35
C ASP A 260 -0.16 8.46 11.61
N GLY A 261 0.38 8.61 10.41
CA GLY A 261 0.25 9.78 9.53
C GLY A 261 -0.95 9.76 8.58
N SER A 262 -1.86 8.77 8.66
CA SER A 262 -2.97 8.63 7.69
C SER A 262 -3.88 9.85 7.62
N GLY A 263 -4.22 10.45 8.76
CA GLY A 263 -5.06 11.66 8.82
C GLY A 263 -4.41 12.88 8.17
N GLU A 264 -3.14 13.13 8.48
CA GLU A 264 -2.36 14.23 7.87
C GLU A 264 -2.19 14.03 6.37
N PHE A 265 -1.90 12.79 5.96
CA PHE A 265 -1.77 12.45 4.54
C PHE A 265 -3.07 12.66 3.76
N ALA A 266 -4.20 12.24 4.33
CA ALA A 266 -5.52 12.48 3.73
C ALA A 266 -5.83 13.98 3.63
N PHE A 267 -5.48 14.78 4.65
CA PHE A 267 -5.69 16.23 4.66
C PHE A 267 -4.84 16.96 3.61
N ARG A 268 -3.55 16.59 3.46
CA ARG A 268 -2.62 17.28 2.55
C ARG A 268 -2.71 16.79 1.11
N ILE A 269 -2.95 15.50 0.90
CA ILE A 269 -2.83 14.84 -0.41
C ILE A 269 -4.19 14.34 -0.92
N GLY A 270 -5.02 13.81 -0.02
CA GLY A 270 -6.38 13.39 -0.35
C GLY A 270 -6.45 12.20 -1.30
N MET A 271 -5.52 11.25 -1.20
CA MET A 271 -5.49 10.02 -2.00
C MET A 271 -5.40 8.79 -1.08
N PRO A 272 -6.19 7.72 -1.31
CA PRO A 272 -5.92 6.43 -0.70
C PRO A 272 -4.48 6.00 -0.96
N GLY A 273 -3.70 5.80 0.10
CA GLY A 273 -2.27 5.50 -0.02
C GLY A 273 -1.84 4.36 0.90
N LYS A 274 -0.79 3.62 0.50
CA LYS A 274 -0.10 2.66 1.36
C LYS A 274 1.39 2.84 1.27
N SER A 275 2.02 3.02 2.45
CA SER A 275 3.46 3.15 2.59
C SER A 275 4.13 1.86 3.03
N GLY A 276 5.43 1.75 2.75
CA GLY A 276 6.32 0.74 3.27
C GLY A 276 7.61 1.36 3.78
N VAL A 277 8.16 0.81 4.85
CA VAL A 277 9.39 1.34 5.49
C VAL A 277 10.65 1.24 4.62
N GLY A 278 10.58 0.60 3.46
CA GLY A 278 11.59 0.69 2.40
C GLY A 278 11.59 2.02 1.63
N GLY A 279 10.71 2.97 2.01
CA GLY A 279 10.59 4.29 1.39
C GLY A 279 9.63 4.36 0.20
N GLY A 280 8.92 3.28 -0.11
CA GLY A 280 7.90 3.26 -1.15
C GLY A 280 6.52 3.71 -0.64
N ILE A 281 5.76 4.42 -1.49
CA ILE A 281 4.35 4.73 -1.28
C ILE A 281 3.63 4.49 -2.59
N VAL A 282 2.48 3.80 -2.55
CA VAL A 282 1.55 3.69 -3.67
C VAL A 282 0.22 4.34 -3.33
N CYS A 283 -0.30 5.18 -4.24
CA CYS A 283 -1.61 5.82 -4.08
C CYS A 283 -2.52 5.51 -5.26
N VAL A 284 -3.81 5.66 -5.00
CA VAL A 284 -4.89 5.37 -5.97
C VAL A 284 -5.79 6.59 -6.10
N VAL A 285 -6.06 7.01 -7.33
CA VAL A 285 -7.16 7.93 -7.65
C VAL A 285 -8.23 7.13 -8.40
N PRO A 286 -9.34 6.78 -7.73
CA PRO A 286 -10.37 5.92 -8.31
C PRO A 286 -10.93 6.48 -9.62
N GLY A 287 -10.94 5.66 -10.67
CA GLY A 287 -11.42 6.03 -12.00
C GLY A 287 -10.40 6.75 -12.88
N GLU A 288 -9.20 7.08 -12.35
CA GLU A 288 -8.21 7.89 -13.09
C GLU A 288 -6.84 7.21 -13.21
N PHE A 289 -6.14 6.97 -12.10
CA PHE A 289 -4.76 6.46 -12.14
C PHE A 289 -4.28 5.88 -10.81
N THR A 290 -3.14 5.24 -10.85
CA THR A 290 -2.29 4.92 -9.70
C THR A 290 -0.97 5.66 -9.80
N VAL A 291 -0.40 6.04 -8.66
CA VAL A 291 0.92 6.66 -8.56
C VAL A 291 1.77 5.94 -7.53
N ALA A 292 3.04 5.72 -7.81
CA ALA A 292 4.02 5.22 -6.87
C ALA A 292 5.21 6.16 -6.79
N VAL A 293 5.73 6.35 -5.58
CA VAL A 293 6.97 7.09 -5.31
C VAL A 293 7.90 6.22 -4.47
N TRP A 294 9.19 6.43 -4.60
CA TRP A 294 10.19 5.78 -3.78
C TRP A 294 11.34 6.71 -3.46
N SER A 295 11.61 6.90 -2.16
CA SER A 295 12.80 7.50 -1.61
C SER A 295 13.03 6.91 -0.21
N PRO A 296 14.22 6.34 0.10
CA PRO A 296 14.44 5.49 1.27
C PRO A 296 14.30 6.18 2.62
N GLU A 297 14.55 7.48 2.72
CA GLU A 297 14.52 8.21 3.98
C GLU A 297 13.07 8.49 4.44
N LEU A 298 12.82 8.20 5.70
CA LEU A 298 11.50 8.28 6.33
C LEU A 298 11.39 9.50 7.23
N ASP A 299 10.18 9.99 7.38
CA ASP A 299 9.77 10.97 8.39
C ASP A 299 9.55 10.29 9.76
N LYS A 300 9.10 11.07 10.75
CA LYS A 300 8.83 10.60 12.13
C LYS A 300 7.70 9.57 12.20
N SER A 301 6.79 9.55 11.23
CA SER A 301 5.67 8.61 11.13
C SER A 301 6.04 7.31 10.39
N GLY A 302 7.26 7.21 9.86
CA GLY A 302 7.74 6.04 9.10
C GLY A 302 7.36 6.06 7.62
N ASN A 303 6.93 7.20 7.08
CA ASN A 303 6.61 7.38 5.68
C ASN A 303 7.77 8.06 4.94
N SER A 304 7.94 7.80 3.64
CA SER A 304 8.97 8.45 2.83
C SER A 304 8.83 9.98 2.87
N LEU A 305 9.84 10.68 3.38
CA LEU A 305 9.82 12.14 3.51
C LEU A 305 9.71 12.83 2.14
N ALA A 306 10.64 12.55 1.24
CA ALA A 306 10.62 13.12 -0.11
C ALA A 306 9.43 12.57 -0.94
N GLY A 307 9.05 11.30 -0.72
CA GLY A 307 7.89 10.69 -1.37
C GLY A 307 6.57 11.37 -1.02
N CYS A 308 6.30 11.67 0.26
CA CYS A 308 5.12 12.42 0.69
C CYS A 308 5.09 13.82 0.07
N ALA A 309 6.22 14.54 0.09
CA ALA A 309 6.32 15.86 -0.52
C ALA A 309 6.07 15.82 -2.04
N ALA A 310 6.57 14.79 -2.73
CA ALA A 310 6.34 14.62 -4.17
C ALA A 310 4.86 14.36 -4.49
N LEU A 311 4.17 13.54 -3.68
CA LEU A 311 2.74 13.29 -3.84
C LEU A 311 1.89 14.53 -3.56
N GLU A 312 2.25 15.34 -2.56
CA GLU A 312 1.58 16.61 -2.28
C GLU A 312 1.72 17.60 -3.44
N LYS A 313 2.94 17.73 -3.99
CA LYS A 313 3.17 18.57 -5.18
C LYS A 313 2.40 18.06 -6.40
N LEU A 314 2.35 16.74 -6.60
CA LEU A 314 1.54 16.15 -7.66
C LEU A 314 0.07 16.50 -7.47
N ALA A 315 -0.52 16.25 -6.29
CA ALA A 315 -1.92 16.55 -5.99
C ALA A 315 -2.26 18.02 -6.26
N GLY A 316 -1.40 18.95 -5.82
CA GLY A 316 -1.57 20.40 -6.06
C GLY A 316 -1.53 20.78 -7.54
N ARG A 317 -0.62 20.18 -8.33
CA ARG A 317 -0.48 20.49 -9.76
C ARG A 317 -1.61 19.92 -10.62
N ILE A 318 -2.11 18.75 -10.29
CA ILE A 318 -3.16 18.10 -11.07
C ILE A 318 -4.56 18.44 -10.58
N GLY A 319 -4.69 19.07 -9.39
CA GLY A 319 -5.98 19.40 -8.79
C GLY A 319 -6.85 18.16 -8.58
N ARG A 320 -6.25 17.02 -8.21
CA ARG A 320 -6.96 15.76 -8.00
C ARG A 320 -6.79 15.27 -6.57
N SER A 321 -7.93 14.96 -5.98
CA SER A 321 -8.13 14.37 -4.67
C SER A 321 -9.41 13.54 -4.75
N ILE A 322 -9.66 12.67 -3.80
CA ILE A 322 -10.96 11.99 -3.69
C ILE A 322 -12.04 12.88 -3.04
N PHE A 323 -11.66 14.08 -2.58
CA PHE A 323 -12.54 15.08 -1.97
C PHE A 323 -12.91 16.19 -2.95
#